data_187bc350cc0f2a23d4cc598d55da86f9
#
_entry.id   187bc350cc0f2a23d4cc598d55da86f9
#
_cell.length_a   1.000
_cell.length_b   1.000
_cell.length_c   1.000
_cell.angle_alpha   90.00
_cell.angle_beta   90.00
_cell.angle_gamma   90.00
#
_symmetry.space_group_name_H-M   'P 1'
#
loop_
_entity.id
_entity.type
_entity.pdbx_description
1 polymer ?
#
loop_
_entity_poly.entity_id
_entity_poly.type
_entity_poly.pdbx_seq_one_letter_code
_entity_poly.pdbx_strand_id
1 'polypeptide(L)'
;MDSTSAFNLQMRPDKVAVVTIDVPGEKMNTLKAEFARDVRAIVKTLRENRDLAGVVFISAKPDNFIAGADINMIAHCQSAQEAEALASQGQQIMAEIHALPVHVV
;
A
#
# COMPACT_ATOMS: atom_id res chain seq x y z
N MET A 1 -12.87 -2.04 -10.21
CA MET A 1 -11.52 -2.23 -9.68
C MET A 1 -10.89 -3.44 -10.32
N ASP A 2 -9.63 -3.36 -10.64
CA ASP A 2 -8.92 -4.46 -11.27
C ASP A 2 -8.80 -5.64 -10.30
N SER A 3 -9.25 -6.83 -10.71
CA SER A 3 -9.18 -8.04 -9.90
C SER A 3 -7.74 -8.50 -9.64
N THR A 4 -6.76 -7.97 -10.38
CA THR A 4 -5.35 -8.28 -10.19
C THR A 4 -4.63 -7.33 -9.25
N SER A 5 -5.33 -6.30 -8.75
CA SER A 5 -4.73 -5.36 -7.81
C SER A 5 -4.40 -6.04 -6.49
N ALA A 6 -3.21 -5.74 -5.96
CA ALA A 6 -2.80 -6.22 -4.65
C ALA A 6 -3.50 -5.48 -3.50
N PHE A 7 -4.15 -4.37 -3.78
CA PHE A 7 -4.80 -3.53 -2.77
C PHE A 7 -6.28 -3.40 -3.07
N ASN A 8 -7.10 -3.62 -2.06
CA ASN A 8 -8.54 -3.51 -2.17
C ASN A 8 -9.07 -2.56 -1.09
N LEU A 9 -9.73 -1.49 -1.52
CA LEU A 9 -10.32 -0.50 -0.63
C LEU A 9 -11.80 -0.79 -0.45
N GLN A 10 -12.23 -0.87 0.80
CA GLN A 10 -13.62 -1.12 1.15
C GLN A 10 -14.05 -0.16 2.26
N MET A 11 -15.19 0.51 2.08
CA MET A 11 -15.74 1.39 3.11
C MET A 11 -16.77 0.64 3.93
N ARG A 12 -16.61 0.68 5.25
CA ARG A 12 -17.59 0.10 6.18
C ARG A 12 -18.68 1.12 6.50
N PRO A 13 -19.85 0.62 6.96
CA PRO A 13 -20.93 1.54 7.36
C PRO A 13 -20.56 2.50 8.50
N ASP A 14 -19.57 2.13 9.34
CA ASP A 14 -19.08 2.97 10.44
C ASP A 14 -18.06 4.02 9.97
N LYS A 15 -17.90 4.19 8.67
CA LYS A 15 -17.00 5.17 8.04
C LYS A 15 -15.53 4.84 8.25
N VAL A 16 -15.21 3.60 8.55
CA VAL A 16 -13.84 3.11 8.58
C VAL A 16 -13.51 2.51 7.21
N ALA A 17 -12.41 2.98 6.62
CA ALA A 17 -11.91 2.41 5.38
C ALA A 17 -11.01 1.23 5.70
N VAL A 18 -11.20 0.12 5.01
CA VAL A 18 -10.35 -1.05 5.15
C VAL A 18 -9.59 -1.26 3.85
N VAL A 19 -8.27 -1.20 3.93
CA VAL A 19 -7.39 -1.46 2.79
C VAL A 19 -6.79 -2.84 3.00
N THR A 20 -7.23 -3.78 2.18
CA THR A 20 -6.77 -5.16 2.25
C THR A 20 -5.60 -5.36 1.29
N ILE A 21 -4.52 -5.94 1.77
CA ILE A 21 -3.33 -6.23 0.98
C ILE A 21 -3.28 -7.72 0.68
N ASP A 22 -3.30 -8.06 -0.60
CA ASP A 22 -3.30 -9.45 -1.04
C ASP A 22 -2.62 -9.53 -2.40
N VAL A 23 -1.31 -9.79 -2.40
CA VAL A 23 -0.55 -9.90 -3.65
C VAL A 23 -0.97 -11.18 -4.36
N PRO A 24 -1.55 -11.06 -5.57
CA PRO A 24 -2.07 -12.22 -6.29
C PRO A 24 -0.99 -13.26 -6.60
N GLY A 25 -1.32 -14.52 -6.34
CA GLY A 25 -0.46 -15.63 -6.70
C GLY A 25 0.77 -15.82 -5.84
N GLU A 26 0.95 -15.05 -4.78
CA GLU A 26 2.10 -15.14 -3.90
C GLU A 26 1.67 -15.51 -2.48
N LYS A 27 2.53 -16.25 -1.79
CA LYS A 27 2.29 -16.67 -0.41
C LYS A 27 2.39 -15.51 0.56
N MET A 28 3.25 -14.55 0.27
CA MET A 28 3.52 -13.39 1.11
C MET A 28 3.23 -12.10 0.37
N ASN A 29 2.95 -11.05 1.13
CA ASN A 29 2.87 -9.70 0.57
C ASN A 29 4.27 -9.12 0.47
N THR A 30 4.76 -8.92 -0.74
CA THR A 30 6.00 -8.21 -1.00
C THR A 30 5.69 -6.93 -1.75
N LEU A 31 6.39 -5.85 -1.42
CA LEU A 31 6.14 -4.54 -2.03
C LEU A 31 6.89 -4.41 -3.34
N LYS A 32 6.16 -4.09 -4.39
CA LYS A 32 6.69 -3.88 -5.74
C LYS A 32 6.54 -2.42 -6.11
N ALA A 33 7.49 -1.91 -6.93
CA ALA A 33 7.45 -0.52 -7.38
C ALA A 33 6.13 -0.17 -8.08
N GLU A 34 5.58 -1.10 -8.82
CA GLU A 34 4.31 -0.91 -9.55
C GLU A 34 3.12 -0.69 -8.63
N PHE A 35 3.22 -1.06 -7.36
CA PHE A 35 2.13 -0.84 -6.39
C PHE A 35 1.99 0.60 -5.97
N ALA A 36 3.01 1.44 -6.22
CA ALA A 36 2.98 2.85 -5.83
C ALA A 36 1.78 3.58 -6.41
N ARG A 37 1.43 3.29 -7.66
CA ARG A 37 0.27 3.91 -8.31
C ARG A 37 -1.02 3.58 -7.57
N ASP A 38 -1.20 2.30 -7.24
CA ASP A 38 -2.42 1.84 -6.58
C ASP A 38 -2.56 2.43 -5.18
N VAL A 39 -1.48 2.43 -4.43
CA VAL A 39 -1.48 3.00 -3.07
C VAL A 39 -1.75 4.50 -3.11
N ARG A 40 -1.14 5.22 -4.04
CA ARG A 40 -1.36 6.67 -4.17
C ARG A 40 -2.80 6.99 -4.57
N ALA A 41 -3.41 6.18 -5.42
CA ALA A 41 -4.80 6.34 -5.78
C ALA A 41 -5.71 6.16 -4.55
N ILE A 42 -5.42 5.15 -3.74
CA ILE A 42 -6.15 4.88 -2.50
C ILE A 42 -5.97 6.04 -1.51
N VAL A 43 -4.74 6.49 -1.30
CA VAL A 43 -4.46 7.60 -0.38
C VAL A 43 -5.19 8.87 -0.82
N LYS A 44 -5.22 9.15 -2.12
CA LYS A 44 -5.96 10.30 -2.66
C LYS A 44 -7.45 10.18 -2.34
N THR A 45 -8.04 9.01 -2.58
CA THR A 45 -9.45 8.76 -2.28
C THR A 45 -9.75 8.96 -0.80
N LEU A 46 -8.88 8.45 0.08
CA LEU A 46 -9.05 8.59 1.51
C LEU A 46 -8.92 10.04 1.96
N ARG A 47 -7.97 10.78 1.39
CA ARG A 47 -7.75 12.19 1.74
C ARG A 47 -8.94 13.05 1.37
N GLU A 48 -9.61 12.72 0.26
CA GLU A 48 -10.76 13.49 -0.23
C GLU A 48 -12.05 13.12 0.47
N ASN A 49 -12.08 12.06 1.25
CA ASN A 49 -13.28 11.64 1.97
C ASN A 49 -13.34 12.29 3.34
N ARG A 50 -14.14 13.34 3.45
CA ARG A 50 -14.26 14.14 4.69
C ARG A 50 -15.04 13.43 5.79
N ASP A 51 -15.80 12.39 5.45
CA ASP A 51 -16.58 11.63 6.43
C ASP A 51 -15.79 10.46 7.03
N LEU A 52 -14.54 10.30 6.63
CA LEU A 52 -13.72 9.17 7.04
C LEU A 52 -13.44 9.24 8.55
N ALA A 53 -13.75 8.15 9.27
CA ALA A 53 -13.50 8.04 10.71
C ALA A 53 -12.15 7.42 11.04
N GLY A 54 -11.64 6.57 10.17
CA GLY A 54 -10.36 5.91 10.37
C GLY A 54 -10.00 5.03 9.19
N VAL A 55 -8.76 4.53 9.19
CA VAL A 55 -8.26 3.65 8.14
C VAL A 55 -7.58 2.45 8.77
N VAL A 56 -7.88 1.27 8.27
CA VAL A 56 -7.23 0.03 8.66
C VAL A 56 -6.55 -0.59 7.45
N PHE A 57 -5.25 -0.85 7.55
CA PHE A 57 -4.52 -1.66 6.58
C PHE A 57 -4.41 -3.08 7.13
N ILE A 58 -4.86 -4.05 6.38
CA ILE A 58 -4.89 -5.44 6.82
C ILE A 58 -4.41 -6.36 5.69
N SER A 59 -3.72 -7.42 6.05
CA SER A 59 -3.29 -8.43 5.10
C SER A 59 -4.33 -9.54 4.99
N ALA A 60 -4.58 -9.99 3.77
CA ALA A 60 -5.40 -11.18 3.52
C ALA A 60 -4.59 -12.46 3.60
N LYS A 61 -3.26 -12.38 3.72
CA LYS A 61 -2.42 -13.57 3.89
C LYS A 61 -2.58 -14.11 5.30
N PRO A 62 -2.56 -15.46 5.47
CA PRO A 62 -2.89 -16.05 6.79
C PRO A 62 -1.84 -15.84 7.86
N ASP A 63 -0.57 -15.64 7.49
CA ASP A 63 0.52 -15.66 8.47
C ASP A 63 1.50 -14.50 8.35
N ASN A 64 1.20 -13.49 7.53
CA ASN A 64 2.09 -12.32 7.41
C ASN A 64 1.32 -11.06 7.07
N PHE A 65 1.90 -9.91 7.39
CA PHE A 65 1.37 -8.61 6.97
C PHE A 65 2.08 -8.16 5.69
N ILE A 66 3.32 -7.71 5.80
CA ILE A 66 4.18 -7.36 4.67
C ILE A 66 5.55 -7.99 4.95
N ALA A 67 6.02 -8.81 4.04
CA ALA A 67 7.29 -9.51 4.22
C ALA A 67 8.50 -8.66 3.87
N GLY A 68 8.30 -7.59 3.10
CA GLY A 68 9.38 -6.69 2.68
C GLY A 68 9.25 -6.29 1.23
N ALA A 69 10.30 -5.69 0.68
CA ALA A 69 10.35 -5.32 -0.72
C ALA A 69 10.61 -6.55 -1.59
N ASP A 70 10.13 -6.50 -2.84
CA ASP A 70 10.36 -7.57 -3.79
C ASP A 70 11.86 -7.65 -4.12
N ILE A 71 12.47 -8.80 -3.87
CA ILE A 71 13.90 -9.02 -4.09
C ILE A 71 14.26 -8.84 -5.57
N ASN A 72 13.39 -9.31 -6.46
CA ASN A 72 13.63 -9.17 -7.90
C ASN A 72 13.67 -7.71 -8.33
N MET A 73 12.82 -6.88 -7.74
CA MET A 73 12.81 -5.45 -8.00
C MET A 73 14.14 -4.82 -7.60
N ILE A 74 14.66 -5.18 -6.45
CA ILE A 74 15.94 -4.66 -5.95
C ILE A 74 17.08 -5.17 -6.83
N ALA A 75 17.05 -6.44 -7.21
CA ALA A 75 18.08 -7.05 -8.03
C ALA A 75 18.17 -6.44 -9.44
N HIS A 76 17.07 -5.87 -9.93
CA HIS A 76 17.05 -5.22 -11.25
C HIS A 76 17.57 -3.79 -11.22
N CYS A 77 17.83 -3.22 -10.05
CA CYS A 77 18.43 -1.90 -9.96
C CYS A 77 19.85 -1.95 -10.51
N GLN A 78 20.15 -1.06 -11.45
CA GLN A 78 21.44 -1.03 -12.13
C GLN A 78 22.40 -0.01 -11.54
N SER A 79 21.96 0.79 -10.57
CA SER A 79 22.77 1.82 -9.95
C SER A 79 22.29 2.10 -8.54
N ALA A 80 23.17 2.71 -7.73
CA ALA A 80 22.81 3.18 -6.41
C ALA A 80 21.71 4.23 -6.47
N GLN A 81 21.72 5.06 -7.52
CA GLN A 81 20.68 6.08 -7.72
C GLN A 81 19.30 5.46 -7.94
N GLU A 82 19.23 4.38 -8.70
CA GLU A 82 17.96 3.68 -8.93
C GLU A 82 17.42 3.08 -7.63
N ALA A 83 18.29 2.44 -6.86
CA ALA A 83 17.89 1.87 -5.57
C ALA A 83 17.44 2.96 -4.60
N GLU A 84 18.13 4.07 -4.57
CA GLU A 84 17.77 5.22 -3.74
C GLU A 84 16.41 5.80 -4.14
N ALA A 85 16.15 5.90 -5.44
CA ALA A 85 14.87 6.39 -5.93
C ALA A 85 13.70 5.50 -5.51
N LEU A 86 13.89 4.18 -5.54
CA LEU A 86 12.86 3.23 -5.08
C LEU A 86 12.61 3.37 -3.58
N ALA A 87 13.68 3.48 -2.79
CA ALA A 87 13.55 3.64 -1.34
C ALA A 87 12.86 4.97 -1.00
N SER A 88 13.23 6.04 -1.68
CA SER A 88 12.65 7.35 -1.48
C SER A 88 11.15 7.36 -1.82
N GLN A 89 10.77 6.69 -2.90
CA GLN A 89 9.37 6.56 -3.30
C GLN A 89 8.55 5.85 -2.22
N GLY A 90 9.08 4.75 -1.68
CA GLY A 90 8.42 4.01 -0.61
C GLY A 90 8.25 4.85 0.65
N GLN A 91 9.29 5.57 1.05
CA GLN A 91 9.25 6.47 2.21
C GLN A 91 8.24 7.58 2.02
N GLN A 92 8.15 8.13 0.81
CA GLN A 92 7.21 9.20 0.50
C GLN A 92 5.77 8.72 0.60
N ILE A 93 5.48 7.51 0.13
CA ILE A 93 4.14 6.92 0.25
C ILE A 93 3.77 6.71 1.71
N MET A 94 4.70 6.20 2.52
CA MET A 94 4.46 6.03 3.96
C MET A 94 4.18 7.36 4.64
N ALA A 95 4.91 8.41 4.25
CA ALA A 95 4.66 9.75 4.78
C ALA A 95 3.28 10.27 4.40
N GLU A 96 2.82 10.01 3.18
CA GLU A 96 1.49 10.41 2.73
C GLU A 96 0.40 9.70 3.51
N ILE A 97 0.59 8.40 3.81
CA ILE A 97 -0.33 7.64 4.65
C ILE A 97 -0.37 8.22 6.06
N HIS A 98 0.80 8.50 6.62
CA HIS A 98 0.91 9.07 7.97
C HIS A 98 0.26 10.45 8.06
N ALA A 99 0.28 11.20 6.97
CA ALA A 99 -0.29 12.54 6.92
C ALA A 99 -1.82 12.57 6.75
N LEU A 100 -2.47 11.41 6.58
CA LEU A 100 -3.93 11.37 6.52
C LEU A 100 -4.54 11.95 7.80
N PRO A 101 -5.62 12.76 7.68
CA PRO A 101 -6.20 13.45 8.83
C PRO A 101 -7.09 12.58 9.72
N VAL A 102 -6.82 11.29 9.76
CA VAL A 102 -7.56 10.32 10.57
C VAL A 102 -6.59 9.31 11.18
N HIS A 103 -7.09 8.55 12.14
CA HIS A 103 -6.29 7.49 12.75
C HIS A 103 -6.08 6.35 11.77
N VAL A 104 -4.84 5.89 11.64
CA VAL A 104 -4.46 4.80 10.75
C VAL A 104 -3.88 3.66 11.57
N VAL A 105 -4.40 2.46 11.33
CA VAL A 105 -3.94 1.25 12.00
C VAL A 105 -3.47 0.22 10.99
#